data_da6a39c3fb988f4ada649e578c7c1408
#
_entry.id   da6a39c3fb988f4ada649e578c7c1408
#
_cell.length_a   1.000
_cell.length_b   1.000
_cell.length_c   1.000
_cell.angle_alpha   90.00
_cell.angle_beta   90.00
_cell.angle_gamma   90.00
#
_symmetry.space_group_name_H-M   'P 1'
#
loop_
_entity.id
_entity.type
_entity.pdbx_description
1 polymer ?
#
loop_
_entity_poly.entity_id
_entity_poly.type
_entity_poly.pdbx_seq_one_letter_code
_entity_poly.pdbx_strand_id
1 'polypeptide(L)'
;MNIIIIGKGNVATNLDHAFRKKGVACQMVSSREGLDQLPEANVYIYAVKDEALASVVEQVKGREKSLHLHTSGTMPITVFGADKPHAGIFYPFQTFSK
;
A
#
# COMPACT_ATOMS: atom_id res chain seq x y z
N MET A 1 -7.82 12.95 4.21
CA MET A 1 -6.75 12.04 3.78
C MET A 1 -7.32 10.96 2.90
N ASN A 2 -6.61 10.57 1.86
CA ASN A 2 -7.04 9.59 0.90
C ASN A 2 -6.01 8.45 0.83
N ILE A 3 -6.48 7.20 0.90
CA ILE A 3 -5.61 6.02 0.93
C ILE A 3 -5.96 5.10 -0.23
N ILE A 4 -4.95 4.64 -0.96
CA ILE A 4 -5.12 3.60 -1.96
C ILE A 4 -4.43 2.33 -1.47
N ILE A 5 -5.19 1.24 -1.44
CA ILE A 5 -4.70 -0.07 -1.03
C ILE A 5 -4.50 -0.89 -2.29
N ILE A 6 -3.26 -1.27 -2.56
CA ILE A 6 -2.92 -2.05 -3.75
C ILE A 6 -2.95 -3.53 -3.38
N GLY A 7 -3.89 -4.24 -3.96
CA GLY A 7 -4.13 -5.65 -3.68
C GLY A 7 -5.59 -5.91 -3.37
N LYS A 8 -6.00 -7.17 -3.46
CA LYS A 8 -7.39 -7.57 -3.21
C LYS A 8 -7.49 -8.85 -2.38
N GLY A 9 -6.40 -9.23 -1.73
CA GLY A 9 -6.39 -10.39 -0.85
C GLY A 9 -6.92 -10.06 0.55
N ASN A 10 -6.66 -10.97 1.49
CA ASN A 10 -7.21 -10.85 2.84
C ASN A 10 -6.70 -9.62 3.58
N VAL A 11 -5.42 -9.30 3.46
CA VAL A 11 -4.86 -8.14 4.15
C VAL A 11 -5.48 -6.87 3.60
N ALA A 12 -5.55 -6.74 2.27
CA ALA A 12 -6.14 -5.56 1.64
C ALA A 12 -7.60 -5.39 2.05
N THR A 13 -8.36 -6.47 2.03
CA THR A 13 -9.78 -6.43 2.39
C THR A 13 -9.98 -6.01 3.85
N ASN A 14 -9.16 -6.54 4.75
CA ASN A 14 -9.23 -6.18 6.15
C ASN A 14 -8.86 -4.71 6.40
N LEU A 15 -7.86 -4.22 5.69
CA LEU A 15 -7.47 -2.81 5.78
C LEU A 15 -8.58 -1.90 5.26
N ASP A 16 -9.14 -2.24 4.12
CA ASP A 16 -10.22 -1.46 3.54
C ASP A 16 -11.40 -1.35 4.52
N HIS A 17 -11.79 -2.49 5.09
CA HIS A 17 -12.87 -2.53 6.06
C HIS A 17 -12.57 -1.67 7.30
N ALA A 18 -11.36 -1.81 7.83
CA ALA A 18 -10.97 -1.08 9.04
C ALA A 18 -10.95 0.44 8.80
N PHE A 19 -10.43 0.88 7.66
CA PHE A 19 -10.38 2.31 7.36
C PHE A 19 -11.77 2.89 7.14
N ARG A 20 -12.63 2.16 6.42
CA ARG A 20 -14.00 2.62 6.18
C ARG A 20 -14.77 2.72 7.48
N LYS A 21 -14.57 1.78 8.39
CA LYS A 21 -15.23 1.78 9.69
C LYS A 21 -14.85 3.01 10.50
N LYS A 22 -13.66 3.54 10.31
CA LYS A 22 -13.20 4.74 11.01
C LYS A 22 -13.44 6.02 10.23
N GLY A 23 -14.15 5.94 9.11
CA GLY A 23 -14.47 7.12 8.31
C GLY A 23 -13.32 7.64 7.47
N VAL A 24 -12.30 6.82 7.22
CA VAL A 24 -11.17 7.21 6.39
C VAL A 24 -11.45 6.85 4.94
N ALA A 25 -11.26 7.81 4.03
CA ALA A 25 -11.45 7.56 2.61
C ALA A 25 -10.38 6.61 2.09
N CYS A 26 -10.80 5.48 1.54
CA CYS A 26 -9.88 4.49 0.99
C CYS A 26 -10.51 3.74 -0.17
N GLN A 27 -9.64 3.12 -0.97
CA GLN A 27 -10.05 2.39 -2.15
C GLN A 27 -9.06 1.26 -2.40
N MET A 28 -9.58 0.06 -2.69
CA MET A 28 -8.73 -1.05 -3.12
C MET A 28 -8.59 -1.04 -4.63
N VAL A 29 -7.39 -1.33 -5.11
CA VAL A 29 -7.12 -1.42 -6.56
C VAL A 29 -6.37 -2.71 -6.85
N SER A 30 -6.46 -3.17 -8.10
CA SER A 30 -5.76 -4.36 -8.54
C SER A 30 -4.24 -4.16 -8.48
N SER A 31 -3.51 -5.21 -8.09
CA SER A 31 -2.05 -5.21 -8.15
C SER A 31 -1.53 -5.69 -9.51
N ARG A 32 -2.41 -6.04 -10.45
CA ARG A 32 -2.03 -6.65 -11.72
C ARG A 32 -2.15 -5.73 -12.92
N GLU A 33 -2.89 -4.63 -12.79
CA GLU A 33 -3.12 -3.74 -13.92
C GLU A 33 -3.39 -2.33 -13.43
N GLY A 34 -3.11 -1.35 -14.29
CA GLY A 34 -3.41 0.04 -14.00
C GLY A 34 -2.49 0.69 -12.98
N LEU A 35 -1.38 0.08 -12.63
CA LEU A 35 -0.47 0.60 -11.60
C LEU A 35 0.26 1.86 -12.04
N ASP A 36 0.38 2.07 -13.34
CA ASP A 36 1.01 3.29 -13.88
C ASP A 36 0.04 4.46 -14.00
N GLN A 37 -1.24 4.24 -13.69
CA GLN A 37 -2.30 5.23 -13.84
C GLN A 37 -3.14 5.36 -12.58
N LEU A 38 -2.57 5.11 -11.41
CA LEU A 38 -3.30 5.19 -10.15
C LEU A 38 -3.71 6.63 -9.86
N PRO A 39 -4.90 6.83 -9.25
CA PRO A 39 -5.29 8.16 -8.78
C PRO A 39 -4.28 8.68 -7.77
N GLU A 40 -4.19 10.00 -7.65
CA GLU A 40 -3.37 10.58 -6.61
C GLU A 40 -3.97 10.32 -5.24
N ALA A 41 -3.11 10.03 -4.28
CA ALA A 41 -3.51 9.78 -2.91
C ALA A 41 -2.41 10.20 -1.95
N ASN A 42 -2.78 10.39 -0.70
CA ASN A 42 -1.80 10.72 0.34
C ASN A 42 -0.96 9.51 0.72
N VAL A 43 -1.57 8.31 0.69
CA VAL A 43 -0.92 7.07 1.13
C VAL A 43 -1.24 5.95 0.15
N TYR A 44 -0.21 5.18 -0.19
CA TYR A 44 -0.35 3.94 -0.95
C TYR A 44 0.11 2.79 -0.08
N ILE A 45 -0.77 1.83 0.17
CA ILE A 45 -0.44 0.65 0.95
C ILE A 45 -0.37 -0.57 0.03
N TYR A 46 0.80 -1.18 -0.03
CA TYR A 46 1.07 -2.31 -0.92
C TYR A 46 0.79 -3.61 -0.15
N ALA A 47 -0.43 -4.11 -0.26
CA ALA A 47 -0.88 -5.31 0.45
C ALA A 47 -0.84 -6.50 -0.50
N VAL A 48 0.35 -6.87 -0.93
CA VAL A 48 0.60 -7.95 -1.88
C VAL A 48 1.59 -8.95 -1.27
N LYS A 49 1.70 -10.11 -1.88
CA LYS A 49 2.66 -11.13 -1.43
C LYS A 49 4.09 -10.64 -1.61
N ASP A 50 4.99 -11.15 -0.75
CA ASP A 50 6.38 -10.72 -0.75
C ASP A 50 7.03 -10.89 -2.12
N GLU A 51 6.77 -11.99 -2.81
CA GLU A 51 7.37 -12.26 -4.11
C GLU A 51 6.87 -11.32 -5.22
N ALA A 52 5.75 -10.64 -5.01
CA ALA A 52 5.21 -9.69 -5.96
C ALA A 52 5.55 -8.24 -5.61
N LEU A 53 5.99 -7.99 -4.40
CA LEU A 53 6.10 -6.63 -3.86
C LEU A 53 7.03 -5.74 -4.68
N ALA A 54 8.23 -6.21 -4.97
CA ALA A 54 9.21 -5.41 -5.72
C ALA A 54 8.68 -5.02 -7.10
N SER A 55 8.08 -5.97 -7.79
CA SER A 55 7.51 -5.73 -9.12
C SER A 55 6.37 -4.71 -9.08
N VAL A 56 5.49 -4.84 -8.10
CA VAL A 56 4.36 -3.92 -7.94
C VAL A 56 4.85 -2.50 -7.64
N VAL A 57 5.80 -2.38 -6.71
CA VAL A 57 6.38 -1.08 -6.36
C VAL A 57 7.01 -0.42 -7.59
N GLU A 58 7.72 -1.20 -8.40
CA GLU A 58 8.39 -0.67 -9.59
C GLU A 58 7.39 -0.14 -10.62
N GLN A 59 6.21 -0.73 -10.70
CA GLN A 59 5.20 -0.32 -11.67
C GLN A 59 4.46 0.96 -11.27
N VAL A 60 4.50 1.35 -10.00
CA VAL A 60 3.87 2.58 -9.53
C VAL A 60 4.84 3.73 -9.74
N LYS A 61 4.52 4.63 -10.65
CA LYS A 61 5.39 5.74 -11.03
C LYS A 61 4.81 7.08 -10.59
N GLY A 62 5.69 8.07 -10.39
CA GLY A 62 5.29 9.46 -10.26
C GLY A 62 4.53 9.83 -9.01
N ARG A 63 4.70 9.12 -7.92
CA ARG A 63 4.00 9.38 -6.66
C ARG A 63 4.96 9.64 -5.51
N GLU A 64 6.09 10.28 -5.77
CA GLU A 64 7.17 10.45 -4.79
C GLU A 64 6.81 11.32 -3.60
N LYS A 65 5.79 12.16 -3.71
CA LYS A 65 5.34 12.98 -2.58
C LYS A 65 4.40 12.26 -1.62
N SER A 66 3.86 11.13 -2.05
CA SER A 66 2.96 10.34 -1.22
C SER A 66 3.74 9.42 -0.29
N LEU A 67 3.08 8.97 0.76
CA LEU A 67 3.64 7.97 1.65
C LEU A 67 3.38 6.57 1.06
N HIS A 68 4.43 5.76 0.99
CA HIS A 68 4.34 4.41 0.47
C HIS A 68 4.63 3.41 1.59
N LEU A 69 3.69 2.51 1.85
CA LEU A 69 3.80 1.53 2.92
C LEU A 69 3.59 0.13 2.36
N HIS A 70 4.33 -0.84 2.89
CA HIS A 70 4.02 -2.24 2.61
C HIS A 70 3.70 -2.97 3.91
N THR A 71 3.14 -4.16 3.78
CA THR A 71 2.62 -4.90 4.93
C THR A 71 3.42 -6.18 5.23
N SER A 72 4.55 -6.36 4.56
CA SER A 72 5.38 -7.55 4.79
C SER A 72 6.19 -7.41 6.07
N GLY A 73 6.26 -8.48 6.85
CA GLY A 73 7.10 -8.53 8.04
C GLY A 73 8.55 -8.86 7.73
N THR A 74 8.88 -9.24 6.49
CA THR A 74 10.23 -9.70 6.11
C THR A 74 10.92 -8.85 5.08
N MET A 75 10.17 -8.11 4.26
CA MET A 75 10.75 -7.27 3.22
C MET A 75 11.24 -5.95 3.80
N PRO A 76 12.42 -5.47 3.38
CA PRO A 76 12.94 -4.21 3.90
C PRO A 76 12.22 -3.01 3.28
N ILE A 77 12.34 -1.87 3.95
CA ILE A 77 11.80 -0.61 3.44
C ILE A 77 12.48 -0.19 2.13
N THR A 78 13.72 -0.65 1.92
CA THR A 78 14.48 -0.32 0.72
C THR A 78 13.88 -0.89 -0.57
N VAL A 79 12.89 -1.77 -0.47
CA VAL A 79 12.17 -2.26 -1.64
C VAL A 79 11.54 -1.11 -2.44
N PHE A 80 11.23 0.00 -1.79
CA PHE A 80 10.62 1.15 -2.44
C PHE A 80 11.57 1.94 -3.35
N GLY A 81 12.87 1.85 -3.10
CA GLY A 81 13.84 2.54 -3.93
C GLY A 81 13.92 4.04 -3.67
N ALA A 82 14.79 4.70 -4.44
CA ALA A 82 15.08 6.12 -4.24
C ALA A 82 13.96 7.04 -4.74
N ASP A 83 13.13 6.58 -5.66
CA ASP A 83 12.04 7.38 -6.21
C ASP A 83 10.81 7.42 -5.31
N LYS A 84 10.86 6.75 -4.16
CA LYS A 84 9.79 6.78 -3.16
C LYS A 84 10.39 7.08 -1.79
N PRO A 85 10.84 8.34 -1.58
CA PRO A 85 11.57 8.69 -0.36
C PRO A 85 10.73 8.64 0.92
N HIS A 86 9.42 8.75 0.80
CA HIS A 86 8.52 8.67 1.95
C HIS A 86 7.95 7.26 2.02
N ALA A 87 8.62 6.38 2.74
CA ALA A 87 8.27 4.98 2.77
C ALA A 87 8.29 4.43 4.20
N GLY A 88 7.57 3.35 4.42
CA GLY A 88 7.51 2.71 5.72
C GLY A 88 6.91 1.32 5.63
N ILE A 89 6.78 0.69 6.79
CA ILE A 89 6.20 -0.63 6.93
C ILE A 89 4.99 -0.51 7.85
N PHE A 90 3.86 -1.01 7.39
CA PHE A 90 2.61 -1.00 8.13
C PHE A 90 2.34 -2.42 8.64
N TYR A 91 2.20 -2.58 9.94
CA TYR A 91 1.94 -3.89 10.56
C TYR A 91 0.47 -3.97 10.96
N PRO A 92 -0.41 -4.49 10.07
CA PRO A 92 -1.86 -4.45 10.32
C PRO A 92 -2.28 -5.18 11.58
N PHE A 93 -1.62 -6.29 11.90
CA PHE A 93 -1.99 -7.08 13.06
C PHE A 93 -1.75 -6.34 14.36
N GLN A 94 -0.69 -5.56 14.43
CA GLN A 94 -0.42 -4.75 15.61
C GLN A 94 -1.44 -3.63 15.75
N THR A 95 -1.84 -3.04 14.62
CA THR A 95 -2.83 -1.98 14.61
C THR A 95 -4.17 -2.47 15.12
N PHE A 96 -4.56 -3.68 14.76
CA PHE A 96 -5.88 -4.21 15.08
C PHE A 96 -5.95 -4.92 16.43
N SER A 97 -4.82 -5.23 17.02
CA SER A 97 -4.79 -5.93 18.28
C SER A 97 -5.05 -5.02 19.48
N LYS A 98 -5.21 -3.77 19.24
CA LYS A 98 -5.47 -2.79 20.31
C LYS A 98 -6.96 -2.37 20.37
#